data_05600995f45d95e570e0eae46f022628
#
_entry.id   05600995f45d95e570e0eae46f022628
#
_cell.length_a   1.000
_cell.length_b   1.000
_cell.length_c   1.000
_cell.angle_alpha   90.00
_cell.angle_beta   90.00
_cell.angle_gamma   90.00
#
_symmetry.space_group_name_H-M   'P 1'
#
loop_
_entity.id
_entity.type
_entity.pdbx_description
1 polymer ?
#
loop_
_entity_poly.entity_id
_entity_poly.type
_entity_poly.pdbx_seq_one_letter_code
_entity_poly.pdbx_strand_id
1 'polypeptide(L)'
;MRRFSFLLLVLLFSSSACADAPRTFREAKKVAWTIYADRPVDFYCGCQFKGNRIDLASCGYVPRKQPKRAERVEWEHIVPALVIGHQRQCWQQGGRKHCTANDPVFSWAEADLHNLVPVVGEVNGDRSNFGFGMLSEKPSQYGACPFVVNFKQRTAMPPEYSRGAIARTYLYMSERYKLRLSKQDQRLYDIWNRQYPVSEWERWRNQRIACEQGNANDFVGAVDLQRCNRALSHSAKRTDGQG
;
A
#
# COMPACT_ATOMS: atom_id res chain seq x y z
N MET A 1 1.67 39.96 58.11
CA MET A 1 2.13 38.68 57.52
C MET A 1 1.17 38.31 56.39
N ARG A 2 1.55 38.57 55.11
CA ARG A 2 0.74 38.29 53.93
C ARG A 2 1.16 36.90 53.40
N ARG A 3 0.21 35.96 53.44
CA ARG A 3 0.41 34.63 52.85
C ARG A 3 0.17 34.69 51.34
N PHE A 4 1.23 34.49 50.54
CA PHE A 4 1.11 34.27 49.09
C PHE A 4 0.80 32.80 48.85
N SER A 5 -0.42 32.52 48.35
CA SER A 5 -0.79 31.21 47.82
C SER A 5 -0.29 31.11 46.36
N PHE A 6 0.70 30.28 46.13
CA PHE A 6 1.12 29.91 44.77
C PHE A 6 0.13 28.87 44.21
N LEU A 7 -0.67 29.28 43.23
CA LEU A 7 -1.51 28.37 42.45
C LEU A 7 -0.60 27.67 41.42
N LEU A 8 -0.35 26.37 41.63
CA LEU A 8 0.39 25.54 40.69
C LEU A 8 -0.54 25.16 39.52
N LEU A 9 -0.36 25.82 38.37
CA LEU A 9 -1.09 25.52 37.14
C LEU A 9 -0.47 24.26 36.50
N VAL A 10 -1.09 23.10 36.70
CA VAL A 10 -0.69 21.83 36.02
C VAL A 10 -1.19 21.87 34.59
N LEU A 11 -0.31 22.17 33.64
CA LEU A 11 -0.56 22.02 32.21
C LEU A 11 -0.58 20.53 31.88
N LEU A 12 -1.78 19.97 31.71
CA LEU A 12 -1.98 18.64 31.14
C LEU A 12 -1.63 18.69 29.63
N PHE A 13 -0.44 18.30 29.29
CA PHE A 13 -0.09 18.00 27.91
C PHE A 13 -0.80 16.72 27.49
N SER A 14 -1.91 16.85 26.78
CA SER A 14 -2.53 15.73 26.06
C SER A 14 -1.57 15.27 24.96
N SER A 15 -0.75 14.28 25.27
CA SER A 15 0.04 13.58 24.24
C SER A 15 -0.94 12.88 23.30
N SER A 16 -1.15 13.42 22.11
CA SER A 16 -1.79 12.71 21.03
C SER A 16 -0.94 11.50 20.72
N ALA A 17 -1.37 10.30 21.13
CA ALA A 17 -0.74 9.05 20.74
C ALA A 17 -0.97 8.89 19.23
N CYS A 18 -0.02 9.33 18.41
CA CYS A 18 0.09 8.83 17.05
C CYS A 18 0.35 7.33 17.14
N ALA A 19 -0.45 6.52 16.47
CA ALA A 19 -0.15 5.09 16.33
C ALA A 19 1.28 4.96 15.76
N ASP A 20 2.10 4.10 16.39
CA ASP A 20 3.46 3.87 15.88
C ASP A 20 3.35 3.25 14.48
N ALA A 21 4.00 3.87 13.50
CA ALA A 21 4.06 3.36 12.13
C ALA A 21 4.55 1.90 12.12
N PRO A 22 3.97 1.03 11.28
CA PRO A 22 4.40 -0.36 11.22
C PRO A 22 5.87 -0.45 10.83
N ARG A 23 6.63 -1.24 11.57
CA ARG A 23 8.09 -1.42 11.37
C ARG A 23 8.43 -2.67 10.59
N THR A 24 7.47 -3.59 10.48
CA THR A 24 7.62 -4.87 9.78
C THR A 24 6.47 -5.12 8.82
N PHE A 25 6.73 -5.86 7.75
CA PHE A 25 5.67 -6.27 6.81
C PHE A 25 4.53 -7.03 7.49
N ARG A 26 4.82 -7.78 8.55
CA ARG A 26 3.78 -8.49 9.32
C ARG A 26 2.84 -7.52 10.04
N GLU A 27 3.38 -6.47 10.64
CA GLU A 27 2.59 -5.41 11.28
C GLU A 27 1.81 -4.62 10.24
N ALA A 28 2.47 -4.22 9.14
CA ALA A 28 1.84 -3.49 8.05
C ALA A 28 0.62 -4.23 7.47
N LYS A 29 0.69 -5.56 7.32
CA LYS A 29 -0.46 -6.36 6.88
C LYS A 29 -1.64 -6.30 7.85
N LYS A 30 -1.40 -6.25 9.17
CA LYS A 30 -2.49 -6.11 10.16
C LYS A 30 -3.19 -4.77 10.01
N VAL A 31 -2.42 -3.69 9.92
CA VAL A 31 -2.96 -2.33 9.71
C VAL A 31 -3.65 -2.22 8.35
N ALA A 32 -3.07 -2.80 7.30
CA ALA A 32 -3.69 -2.79 5.98
C ALA A 32 -5.09 -3.42 5.97
N TRP A 33 -5.34 -4.51 6.72
CA TRP A 33 -6.69 -5.07 6.87
C TRP A 33 -7.69 -4.06 7.44
N THR A 34 -7.30 -3.21 8.38
CA THR A 34 -8.19 -2.17 8.94
C THR A 34 -8.42 -1.02 7.96
N ILE A 35 -7.40 -0.66 7.18
CA ILE A 35 -7.52 0.38 6.15
C ILE A 35 -8.55 -0.02 5.10
N TYR A 36 -8.52 -1.25 4.61
CA TYR A 36 -9.39 -1.70 3.52
C TYR A 36 -10.72 -2.31 3.97
N ALA A 37 -11.03 -2.33 5.29
CA ALA A 37 -12.22 -3.00 5.83
C ALA A 37 -13.56 -2.47 5.28
N ASP A 38 -13.65 -1.17 5.00
CA ASP A 38 -14.84 -0.50 4.46
C ASP A 38 -14.81 -0.32 2.93
N ARG A 39 -13.71 -0.69 2.28
CA ARG A 39 -13.58 -0.75 0.80
C ARG A 39 -12.83 -2.03 0.38
N PRO A 40 -13.43 -3.21 0.59
CA PRO A 40 -12.79 -4.50 0.38
C PRO A 40 -12.79 -4.90 -1.11
N VAL A 41 -12.02 -4.19 -1.92
CA VAL A 41 -11.88 -4.40 -3.37
C VAL A 41 -10.41 -4.55 -3.71
N ASP A 42 -10.07 -5.58 -4.48
CA ASP A 42 -8.70 -5.77 -4.94
C ASP A 42 -8.27 -4.73 -5.97
N PHE A 43 -6.98 -4.45 -5.98
CA PHE A 43 -6.42 -3.30 -6.68
C PHE A 43 -6.32 -3.47 -8.20
N TYR A 44 -6.09 -4.70 -8.69
CA TYR A 44 -5.86 -4.92 -10.11
C TYR A 44 -7.09 -5.39 -10.89
N CYS A 45 -7.94 -6.19 -10.27
CA CYS A 45 -9.07 -6.81 -10.97
C CYS A 45 -10.42 -6.21 -10.57
N GLY A 46 -10.47 -5.47 -9.46
CA GLY A 46 -11.69 -4.90 -8.94
C GLY A 46 -12.61 -5.93 -8.27
N CYS A 47 -12.09 -7.13 -7.93
CA CYS A 47 -12.86 -8.15 -7.26
C CYS A 47 -13.14 -7.76 -5.81
N GLN A 48 -14.35 -8.02 -5.33
CA GLN A 48 -14.67 -7.87 -3.91
C GLN A 48 -14.00 -8.97 -3.09
N PHE A 49 -13.74 -8.70 -1.80
CA PHE A 49 -13.25 -9.73 -0.90
C PHE A 49 -13.86 -9.62 0.50
N LYS A 50 -13.89 -10.73 1.23
CA LYS A 50 -14.29 -10.78 2.63
C LYS A 50 -13.23 -11.53 3.44
N GLY A 51 -12.64 -10.86 4.43
CA GLY A 51 -11.46 -11.40 5.11
C GLY A 51 -10.37 -11.73 4.07
N ASN A 52 -9.82 -12.93 4.13
CA ASN A 52 -8.77 -13.36 3.18
C ASN A 52 -9.32 -14.01 1.89
N ARG A 53 -10.62 -13.97 1.62
CA ARG A 53 -11.23 -14.63 0.47
C ARG A 53 -11.69 -13.63 -0.56
N ILE A 54 -11.22 -13.82 -1.82
CA ILE A 54 -11.68 -13.09 -3.01
C ILE A 54 -12.98 -13.71 -3.53
N ASP A 55 -13.94 -12.86 -3.86
CA ASP A 55 -15.11 -13.23 -4.66
C ASP A 55 -14.78 -13.03 -6.15
N LEU A 56 -14.30 -14.10 -6.78
CA LEU A 56 -13.88 -14.08 -8.18
C LEU A 56 -15.03 -13.77 -9.15
N ALA A 57 -16.27 -14.15 -8.77
CA ALA A 57 -17.44 -13.89 -9.59
C ALA A 57 -17.81 -12.41 -9.62
N SER A 58 -17.53 -11.66 -8.54
CA SER A 58 -17.85 -10.23 -8.42
C SER A 58 -17.17 -9.35 -9.48
N CYS A 59 -16.10 -9.85 -10.11
CA CYS A 59 -15.33 -9.14 -11.15
C CYS A 59 -15.14 -9.95 -12.44
N GLY A 60 -15.80 -11.11 -12.57
CA GLY A 60 -15.65 -11.97 -13.74
C GLY A 60 -14.24 -12.55 -13.91
N TYR A 61 -13.51 -12.72 -12.81
CA TYR A 61 -12.17 -13.31 -12.83
C TYR A 61 -12.22 -14.81 -13.14
N VAL A 62 -11.38 -15.24 -14.07
CA VAL A 62 -11.17 -16.66 -14.39
C VAL A 62 -9.72 -17.03 -14.09
N PRO A 63 -9.47 -17.99 -13.19
CA PRO A 63 -8.11 -18.41 -12.87
C PRO A 63 -7.37 -18.98 -14.09
N ARG A 64 -6.13 -18.51 -14.29
CA ARG A 64 -5.26 -18.96 -15.38
C ARG A 64 -4.66 -20.36 -15.12
N LYS A 65 -4.07 -20.55 -13.94
CA LYS A 65 -3.36 -21.79 -13.57
C LYS A 65 -3.44 -22.15 -12.08
N GLN A 66 -3.72 -21.18 -11.20
CA GLN A 66 -3.63 -21.36 -9.75
C GLN A 66 -4.96 -21.00 -9.04
N PRO A 67 -6.07 -21.78 -9.27
CA PRO A 67 -7.39 -21.41 -8.75
C PRO A 67 -7.42 -21.23 -7.23
N LYS A 68 -6.77 -22.12 -6.46
CA LYS A 68 -6.68 -21.99 -4.99
C LYS A 68 -5.94 -20.74 -4.54
N ARG A 69 -4.98 -20.25 -5.33
CA ARG A 69 -4.27 -19.01 -5.03
C ARG A 69 -5.09 -17.79 -5.44
N ALA A 70 -5.85 -17.88 -6.53
CA ALA A 70 -6.75 -16.83 -6.97
C ALA A 70 -7.82 -16.50 -5.93
N GLU A 71 -8.31 -17.49 -5.19
CA GLU A 71 -9.37 -17.33 -4.18
C GLU A 71 -8.93 -16.56 -2.92
N ARG A 72 -7.66 -16.19 -2.78
CA ARG A 72 -7.16 -15.50 -1.58
C ARG A 72 -6.60 -14.13 -1.88
N VAL A 73 -6.78 -13.22 -0.92
CA VAL A 73 -6.09 -11.92 -0.92
C VAL A 73 -4.61 -12.13 -0.64
N GLU A 74 -3.76 -11.55 -1.47
CA GLU A 74 -2.34 -11.36 -1.15
C GLU A 74 -2.02 -9.86 -1.10
N TRP A 75 -1.14 -9.48 -0.16
CA TRP A 75 -0.66 -8.10 -0.05
C TRP A 75 0.49 -7.90 -1.03
N GLU A 76 0.19 -7.16 -2.06
CA GLU A 76 1.13 -6.82 -3.12
C GLU A 76 1.99 -5.63 -2.71
N HIS A 77 3.29 -5.76 -2.93
CA HIS A 77 4.20 -4.63 -2.96
C HIS A 77 4.22 -4.05 -4.37
N ILE A 78 3.62 -2.88 -4.59
CA ILE A 78 3.62 -2.18 -5.89
C ILE A 78 5.07 -2.01 -6.37
N VAL A 79 5.96 -1.49 -5.50
CA VAL A 79 7.42 -1.52 -5.69
C VAL A 79 7.96 -2.79 -5.01
N PRO A 80 8.40 -3.81 -5.76
CA PRO A 80 8.80 -5.09 -5.21
C PRO A 80 9.92 -4.99 -4.17
N ALA A 81 9.90 -5.86 -3.17
CA ALA A 81 10.97 -5.96 -2.18
C ALA A 81 12.35 -6.18 -2.84
N LEU A 82 12.39 -6.88 -3.99
CA LEU A 82 13.60 -7.05 -4.79
C LEU A 82 14.14 -5.70 -5.30
N VAL A 83 13.27 -4.82 -5.80
CA VAL A 83 13.67 -3.51 -6.33
C VAL A 83 14.24 -2.62 -5.21
N ILE A 84 13.62 -2.68 -4.03
CA ILE A 84 14.11 -1.98 -2.83
C ILE A 84 15.45 -2.57 -2.38
N GLY A 85 15.52 -3.88 -2.27
CA GLY A 85 16.67 -4.59 -1.68
C GLY A 85 17.92 -4.58 -2.55
N HIS A 86 17.79 -4.75 -3.87
CA HIS A 86 18.94 -4.77 -4.79
C HIS A 86 19.80 -3.50 -4.76
N GLN A 87 19.26 -2.40 -4.27
CA GLN A 87 19.99 -1.15 -4.12
C GLN A 87 20.68 -1.00 -2.76
N ARG A 88 20.60 -2.05 -1.91
CA ARG A 88 21.10 -2.05 -0.54
C ARG A 88 22.13 -3.17 -0.33
N GLN A 89 23.15 -2.88 0.47
CA GLN A 89 24.22 -3.83 0.73
C GLN A 89 23.72 -5.12 1.40
N CYS A 90 22.73 -5.02 2.29
CA CYS A 90 22.14 -6.17 2.97
C CYS A 90 21.62 -7.24 2.02
N TRP A 91 21.18 -6.85 0.81
CA TRP A 91 20.68 -7.80 -0.18
C TRP A 91 21.77 -8.74 -0.70
N GLN A 92 22.96 -8.22 -0.88
CA GLN A 92 24.14 -8.99 -1.32
C GLN A 92 24.58 -10.01 -0.26
N GLN A 93 24.27 -9.76 1.01
CA GLN A 93 24.67 -10.57 2.15
C GLN A 93 23.70 -11.71 2.48
N GLY A 94 22.51 -11.77 1.88
CA GLY A 94 21.53 -12.83 2.15
C GLY A 94 20.11 -12.51 1.74
N GLY A 95 19.93 -11.58 0.78
CA GLY A 95 18.66 -11.25 0.17
C GLY A 95 17.62 -10.66 1.14
N ARG A 96 16.34 -10.87 0.83
CA ARG A 96 15.21 -10.30 1.58
C ARG A 96 15.28 -10.61 3.09
N LYS A 97 15.54 -11.86 3.45
CA LYS A 97 15.58 -12.30 4.85
C LYS A 97 16.65 -11.57 5.65
N HIS A 98 17.85 -11.43 5.06
CA HIS A 98 18.94 -10.72 5.71
C HIS A 98 18.64 -9.22 5.83
N CYS A 99 18.12 -8.59 4.78
CA CYS A 99 17.72 -7.17 4.83
C CYS A 99 16.66 -6.91 5.91
N THR A 100 15.60 -7.72 5.97
CA THR A 100 14.54 -7.57 6.98
C THR A 100 15.10 -7.65 8.41
N ALA A 101 16.13 -8.47 8.66
CA ALA A 101 16.72 -8.64 9.98
C ALA A 101 17.75 -7.55 10.33
N ASN A 102 18.48 -7.00 9.35
CA ASN A 102 19.70 -6.22 9.58
C ASN A 102 19.67 -4.80 8.99
N ASP A 103 18.62 -4.44 8.25
CA ASP A 103 18.52 -3.12 7.60
C ASP A 103 17.19 -2.46 7.93
N PRO A 104 17.14 -1.56 8.93
CA PRO A 104 15.89 -0.90 9.32
C PRO A 104 15.21 -0.13 8.19
N VAL A 105 15.99 0.49 7.29
CA VAL A 105 15.42 1.25 6.16
C VAL A 105 14.73 0.32 5.16
N PHE A 106 15.30 -0.87 4.92
CA PHE A 106 14.64 -1.90 4.12
C PHE A 106 13.34 -2.36 4.79
N SER A 107 13.38 -2.64 6.10
CA SER A 107 12.19 -3.08 6.85
C SER A 107 11.07 -2.04 6.82
N TRP A 108 11.40 -0.76 6.97
CA TRP A 108 10.42 0.32 6.87
C TRP A 108 9.84 0.47 5.45
N ALA A 109 10.68 0.38 4.41
CA ALA A 109 10.23 0.44 3.02
C ALA A 109 9.36 -0.78 2.64
N GLU A 110 9.68 -1.96 3.17
CA GLU A 110 8.88 -3.19 3.01
C GLU A 110 7.55 -3.11 3.76
N ALA A 111 7.51 -2.39 4.89
CA ALA A 111 6.33 -2.21 5.72
C ALA A 111 5.48 -0.99 5.32
N ASP A 112 5.93 -0.17 4.37
CA ASP A 112 5.25 1.07 4.01
C ASP A 112 3.85 0.80 3.42
N LEU A 113 2.83 1.32 4.10
CA LEU A 113 1.42 1.12 3.73
C LEU A 113 1.07 1.76 2.38
N HIS A 114 1.79 2.81 1.96
CA HIS A 114 1.61 3.38 0.61
C HIS A 114 2.05 2.42 -0.49
N ASN A 115 2.92 1.47 -0.19
CA ASN A 115 3.40 0.45 -1.11
C ASN A 115 2.57 -0.85 -1.09
N LEU A 116 1.60 -1.00 -0.17
CA LEU A 116 0.82 -2.22 0.01
C LEU A 116 -0.61 -2.08 -0.48
N VAL A 117 -1.05 -3.00 -1.33
CA VAL A 117 -2.42 -3.09 -1.82
C VAL A 117 -2.92 -4.54 -1.80
N PRO A 118 -4.25 -4.77 -1.56
CA PRO A 118 -4.81 -6.11 -1.66
C PRO A 118 -5.01 -6.49 -3.12
N VAL A 119 -4.61 -7.69 -3.51
CA VAL A 119 -4.78 -8.20 -4.88
C VAL A 119 -5.18 -9.67 -4.89
N VAL A 120 -5.71 -10.13 -6.02
CA VAL A 120 -5.91 -11.55 -6.31
C VAL A 120 -4.57 -12.27 -6.25
N GLY A 121 -4.46 -13.31 -5.41
CA GLY A 121 -3.19 -13.98 -5.14
C GLY A 121 -2.51 -14.57 -6.37
N GLU A 122 -3.28 -15.09 -7.35
CA GLU A 122 -2.69 -15.58 -8.61
C GLU A 122 -2.02 -14.46 -9.40
N VAL A 123 -2.67 -13.30 -9.50
CA VAL A 123 -2.11 -12.11 -10.19
C VAL A 123 -0.84 -11.65 -9.50
N ASN A 124 -0.83 -11.60 -8.16
CA ASN A 124 0.38 -11.29 -7.40
C ASN A 124 1.55 -12.25 -7.71
N GLY A 125 1.25 -13.54 -7.74
CA GLY A 125 2.26 -14.55 -8.07
C GLY A 125 2.79 -14.45 -9.49
N ASP A 126 1.92 -14.23 -10.45
CA ASP A 126 2.28 -14.11 -11.86
C ASP A 126 3.05 -12.81 -12.14
N ARG A 127 2.64 -11.70 -11.51
CA ARG A 127 3.37 -10.43 -11.59
C ARG A 127 4.76 -10.54 -10.96
N SER A 128 4.90 -11.26 -9.85
CA SER A 128 6.20 -11.48 -9.21
C SER A 128 6.95 -10.15 -8.95
N ASN A 129 8.17 -10.01 -9.43
CA ASN A 129 8.98 -8.79 -9.37
C ASN A 129 9.12 -8.09 -10.72
N PHE A 130 8.23 -8.38 -11.68
CA PHE A 130 8.29 -7.78 -12.99
C PHE A 130 8.00 -6.28 -12.94
N GLY A 131 8.69 -5.52 -13.78
CA GLY A 131 8.42 -4.09 -13.97
C GLY A 131 7.03 -3.86 -14.60
N PHE A 132 6.50 -2.66 -14.40
CA PHE A 132 5.30 -2.26 -15.13
C PHE A 132 5.67 -1.63 -16.47
N GLY A 133 4.79 -1.80 -17.46
CA GLY A 133 4.98 -1.25 -18.78
C GLY A 133 3.72 -1.35 -19.63
N MET A 134 3.79 -0.79 -20.83
CA MET A 134 2.77 -0.97 -21.85
C MET A 134 3.13 -2.19 -22.69
N LEU A 135 2.13 -3.02 -22.95
CA LEU A 135 2.23 -4.23 -23.78
C LEU A 135 1.25 -4.13 -24.95
N SER A 136 1.58 -4.77 -26.06
CA SER A 136 0.69 -4.87 -27.23
C SER A 136 -0.40 -5.93 -27.07
N GLU A 137 -0.22 -6.85 -26.13
CA GLU A 137 -1.16 -7.94 -25.85
C GLU A 137 -2.46 -7.40 -25.28
N LYS A 138 -3.59 -7.95 -25.76
CA LYS A 138 -4.90 -7.67 -25.21
C LYS A 138 -5.11 -8.47 -23.91
N PRO A 139 -5.80 -7.91 -22.92
CA PRO A 139 -6.19 -8.66 -21.71
C PRO A 139 -7.03 -9.90 -22.04
N SER A 140 -6.56 -11.07 -21.65
CA SER A 140 -7.25 -12.35 -21.87
C SER A 140 -6.86 -13.44 -20.87
N GLN A 141 -5.91 -13.15 -19.98
CA GLN A 141 -5.28 -14.17 -19.12
C GLN A 141 -6.12 -14.53 -17.89
N TYR A 142 -6.95 -13.60 -17.42
CA TYR A 142 -7.66 -13.71 -16.13
C TYR A 142 -9.18 -13.38 -16.26
N GLY A 143 -9.82 -13.86 -17.32
CA GLY A 143 -11.22 -13.56 -17.58
C GLY A 143 -11.43 -12.07 -17.86
N ALA A 144 -12.35 -11.42 -17.13
CA ALA A 144 -12.63 -10.00 -17.28
C ALA A 144 -11.61 -9.07 -16.59
N CYS A 145 -10.68 -9.61 -15.80
CA CYS A 145 -9.61 -8.80 -15.19
C CYS A 145 -8.61 -8.30 -16.24
N PRO A 146 -8.46 -6.97 -16.42
CA PRO A 146 -7.68 -6.42 -17.53
C PRO A 146 -6.17 -6.31 -17.22
N PHE A 147 -5.66 -7.18 -16.35
CA PHE A 147 -4.24 -7.28 -16.05
C PHE A 147 -3.55 -8.22 -17.05
N VAL A 148 -2.37 -7.84 -17.53
CA VAL A 148 -1.59 -8.64 -18.49
C VAL A 148 -0.19 -8.86 -17.97
N VAL A 149 0.30 -10.11 -18.08
CA VAL A 149 1.69 -10.46 -17.78
C VAL A 149 2.37 -11.05 -19.00
N ASN A 150 3.40 -10.40 -19.48
CA ASN A 150 4.32 -10.99 -20.45
C ASN A 150 5.51 -11.62 -19.71
N PHE A 151 5.45 -12.94 -19.55
CA PHE A 151 6.46 -13.70 -18.78
C PHE A 151 7.83 -13.70 -19.46
N LYS A 152 7.85 -13.64 -20.81
CA LYS A 152 9.11 -13.62 -21.58
C LYS A 152 9.84 -12.28 -21.42
N GLN A 153 9.09 -11.18 -21.50
CA GLN A 153 9.62 -9.83 -21.34
C GLN A 153 9.77 -9.42 -19.87
N ARG A 154 9.23 -10.22 -18.93
CA ARG A 154 9.18 -9.91 -17.49
C ARG A 154 8.53 -8.55 -17.22
N THR A 155 7.42 -8.27 -17.90
CA THR A 155 6.69 -7.00 -17.84
C THR A 155 5.22 -7.27 -17.53
N ALA A 156 4.64 -6.46 -16.66
CA ALA A 156 3.22 -6.47 -16.35
C ALA A 156 2.57 -5.18 -16.85
N MET A 157 1.44 -5.30 -17.55
CA MET A 157 0.60 -4.15 -17.91
C MET A 157 -0.60 -4.11 -16.99
N PRO A 158 -0.65 -3.13 -16.08
CA PRO A 158 -1.77 -2.98 -15.17
C PRO A 158 -2.97 -2.34 -15.86
N PRO A 159 -4.19 -2.53 -15.31
CA PRO A 159 -5.38 -1.82 -15.74
C PRO A 159 -5.18 -0.31 -15.76
N GLU A 160 -5.86 0.34 -16.66
CA GLU A 160 -5.72 1.78 -16.85
C GLU A 160 -6.00 2.58 -15.56
N TYR A 161 -7.05 2.20 -14.84
CA TYR A 161 -7.46 2.86 -13.61
C TYR A 161 -6.45 2.76 -12.46
N SER A 162 -5.51 1.83 -12.51
CA SER A 162 -4.48 1.65 -11.48
C SER A 162 -3.13 2.30 -11.82
N ARG A 163 -2.90 2.70 -13.10
CA ARG A 163 -1.61 3.22 -13.57
C ARG A 163 -1.16 4.47 -12.84
N GLY A 164 -2.07 5.43 -12.61
CA GLY A 164 -1.76 6.63 -11.85
C GLY A 164 -1.32 6.34 -10.42
N ALA A 165 -2.06 5.48 -9.72
CA ALA A 165 -1.74 5.07 -8.36
C ALA A 165 -0.40 4.33 -8.28
N ILE A 166 -0.10 3.46 -9.24
CA ILE A 166 1.20 2.79 -9.36
C ILE A 166 2.32 3.82 -9.53
N ALA A 167 2.15 4.76 -10.45
CA ALA A 167 3.15 5.79 -10.70
C ALA A 167 3.45 6.62 -9.45
N ARG A 168 2.41 7.12 -8.77
CA ARG A 168 2.56 7.90 -7.53
C ARG A 168 3.18 7.10 -6.39
N THR A 169 2.94 5.80 -6.36
CA THR A 169 3.62 4.91 -5.39
C THR A 169 5.11 4.80 -5.70
N TYR A 170 5.50 4.59 -6.96
CA TYR A 170 6.92 4.52 -7.34
C TYR A 170 7.65 5.83 -7.07
N LEU A 171 7.06 6.98 -7.43
CA LEU A 171 7.62 8.31 -7.20
C LEU A 171 7.80 8.57 -5.69
N TYR A 172 6.77 8.27 -4.89
CA TYR A 172 6.84 8.35 -3.44
C TYR A 172 7.93 7.48 -2.83
N MET A 173 7.98 6.20 -3.20
CA MET A 173 9.00 5.27 -2.68
C MET A 173 10.42 5.69 -3.09
N SER A 174 10.58 6.22 -4.32
CA SER A 174 11.83 6.77 -4.80
C SER A 174 12.29 7.96 -3.96
N GLU A 175 11.40 8.91 -3.72
CA GLU A 175 11.73 10.10 -2.92
C GLU A 175 12.00 9.77 -1.46
N ARG A 176 11.11 8.99 -0.83
CA ARG A 176 11.17 8.69 0.60
C ARG A 176 12.36 7.80 0.98
N TYR A 177 12.63 6.77 0.18
CA TYR A 177 13.67 5.76 0.47
C TYR A 177 14.91 5.90 -0.40
N LYS A 178 14.99 6.98 -1.20
CA LYS A 178 16.10 7.28 -2.12
C LYS A 178 16.35 6.14 -3.11
N LEU A 179 15.26 5.48 -3.56
CA LEU A 179 15.34 4.43 -4.57
C LEU A 179 15.62 5.05 -5.94
N ARG A 180 16.63 4.54 -6.61
CA ARG A 180 16.97 4.96 -7.97
C ARG A 180 16.04 4.25 -8.95
N LEU A 181 15.33 5.02 -9.76
CA LEU A 181 14.59 4.54 -10.91
C LEU A 181 15.47 4.61 -12.16
N SER A 182 15.28 3.67 -13.09
CA SER A 182 15.89 3.82 -14.41
C SER A 182 15.31 5.05 -15.12
N LYS A 183 16.04 5.60 -16.10
CA LYS A 183 15.52 6.73 -16.91
C LYS A 183 14.20 6.37 -17.61
N GLN A 184 14.04 5.11 -17.99
CA GLN A 184 12.83 4.61 -18.63
C GLN A 184 11.66 4.55 -17.64
N ASP A 185 11.88 3.98 -16.45
CA ASP A 185 10.85 3.90 -15.40
C ASP A 185 10.43 5.28 -14.94
N GLN A 186 11.40 6.19 -14.71
CA GLN A 186 11.09 7.57 -14.34
C GLN A 186 10.16 8.24 -15.36
N ARG A 187 10.49 8.13 -16.67
CA ARG A 187 9.66 8.68 -17.74
C ARG A 187 8.26 8.05 -17.77
N LEU A 188 8.17 6.73 -17.59
CA LEU A 188 6.89 6.02 -17.59
C LEU A 188 6.00 6.53 -16.45
N TYR A 189 6.54 6.59 -15.21
CA TYR A 189 5.78 7.00 -14.05
C TYR A 189 5.46 8.52 -14.07
N ASP A 190 6.33 9.36 -14.61
CA ASP A 190 6.02 10.78 -14.83
C ASP A 190 4.88 10.97 -15.83
N ILE A 191 4.84 10.16 -16.91
CA ILE A 191 3.75 10.18 -17.89
C ILE A 191 2.46 9.70 -17.24
N TRP A 192 2.47 8.55 -16.56
CA TRP A 192 1.28 8.00 -15.93
C TRP A 192 0.74 8.90 -14.81
N ASN A 193 1.62 9.53 -14.03
CA ASN A 193 1.20 10.49 -13.01
C ASN A 193 0.43 11.68 -13.60
N ARG A 194 0.86 12.18 -14.78
CA ARG A 194 0.17 13.29 -15.46
C ARG A 194 -1.09 12.84 -16.19
N GLN A 195 -1.06 11.67 -16.83
CA GLN A 195 -2.13 11.17 -17.68
C GLN A 195 -3.33 10.65 -16.87
N TYR A 196 -3.08 10.05 -15.70
CA TYR A 196 -4.09 9.45 -14.86
C TYR A 196 -4.25 10.25 -13.56
N PRO A 197 -5.26 11.16 -13.48
CA PRO A 197 -5.47 12.03 -12.32
C PRO A 197 -5.69 11.23 -11.03
N VAL A 198 -5.41 11.87 -9.88
CA VAL A 198 -5.66 11.29 -8.57
C VAL A 198 -7.15 10.99 -8.40
N SER A 199 -7.46 9.73 -8.15
CA SER A 199 -8.84 9.27 -7.94
C SER A 199 -9.33 9.57 -6.52
N GLU A 200 -10.64 9.47 -6.31
CA GLU A 200 -11.25 9.55 -4.98
C GLU A 200 -10.73 8.43 -4.07
N TRP A 201 -10.56 7.21 -4.62
CA TRP A 201 -9.99 6.08 -3.90
C TRP A 201 -8.57 6.37 -3.40
N GLU A 202 -7.70 6.98 -4.21
CA GLU A 202 -6.35 7.33 -3.79
C GLU A 202 -6.35 8.37 -2.68
N ARG A 203 -7.19 9.41 -2.77
CA ARG A 203 -7.33 10.42 -1.70
C ARG A 203 -7.80 9.80 -0.40
N TRP A 204 -8.83 8.96 -0.46
CA TRP A 204 -9.34 8.23 0.69
C TRP A 204 -8.25 7.36 1.31
N ARG A 205 -7.54 6.57 0.50
CA ARG A 205 -6.45 5.69 0.95
C ARG A 205 -5.29 6.48 1.55
N ASN A 206 -4.86 7.57 0.92
CA ASN A 206 -3.80 8.44 1.41
C ASN A 206 -4.12 9.00 2.79
N GLN A 207 -5.35 9.48 2.99
CA GLN A 207 -5.83 9.97 4.29
C GLN A 207 -5.79 8.89 5.37
N ARG A 208 -6.27 7.68 5.05
CA ARG A 208 -6.28 6.58 6.02
C ARG A 208 -4.88 6.12 6.37
N ILE A 209 -4.01 5.96 5.40
CA ILE A 209 -2.61 5.60 5.64
C ILE A 209 -1.91 6.68 6.48
N ALA A 210 -2.12 7.94 6.18
CA ALA A 210 -1.52 9.02 6.95
C ALA A 210 -1.94 8.99 8.43
N CYS A 211 -3.17 8.58 8.73
CA CYS A 211 -3.62 8.39 10.11
C CYS A 211 -2.91 7.23 10.82
N GLU A 212 -2.60 6.15 10.11
CA GLU A 212 -2.00 4.93 10.68
C GLU A 212 -0.47 4.97 10.68
N GLN A 213 0.13 5.61 9.66
CA GLN A 213 1.59 5.60 9.45
C GLN A 213 2.26 6.94 9.80
N GLY A 214 1.48 8.01 9.94
CA GLY A 214 1.96 9.34 10.30
C GLY A 214 2.52 10.17 9.14
N ASN A 215 2.40 9.69 7.88
CA ASN A 215 2.82 10.45 6.70
C ASN A 215 1.92 10.21 5.48
N ALA A 216 1.76 11.23 4.66
CA ALA A 216 1.07 11.17 3.37
C ALA A 216 2.00 10.74 2.24
N ASN A 217 1.39 10.35 1.10
CA ASN A 217 2.04 10.36 -0.20
C ASN A 217 1.75 11.71 -0.87
N ASP A 218 2.75 12.58 -0.94
CA ASP A 218 2.60 13.96 -1.45
C ASP A 218 2.25 14.00 -2.95
N PHE A 219 2.56 12.95 -3.71
CA PHE A 219 2.13 12.82 -5.11
C PHE A 219 0.62 12.60 -5.25
N VAL A 220 -0.06 12.15 -4.18
CA VAL A 220 -1.53 12.08 -4.13
C VAL A 220 -2.13 13.39 -3.63
N GLY A 221 -1.43 14.09 -2.74
CA GLY A 221 -1.81 15.39 -2.22
C GLY A 221 -1.95 15.44 -0.71
N ALA A 222 -2.31 16.62 -0.22
CA ALA A 222 -2.44 16.91 1.21
C ALA A 222 -3.49 16.04 1.91
N VAL A 223 -3.27 15.78 3.20
CA VAL A 223 -4.18 15.07 4.11
C VAL A 223 -4.55 15.95 5.30
N ASP A 224 -5.69 15.67 5.92
CA ASP A 224 -6.14 16.34 7.13
C ASP A 224 -5.92 15.41 8.35
N LEU A 225 -4.82 15.60 9.07
CA LEU A 225 -4.49 14.81 10.25
C LEU A 225 -5.47 15.02 11.42
N GLN A 226 -6.24 16.11 11.43
CA GLN A 226 -7.27 16.32 12.47
C GLN A 226 -8.43 15.32 12.32
N ARG A 227 -8.66 14.78 11.11
CA ARG A 227 -9.65 13.72 10.88
C ARG A 227 -9.26 12.38 11.50
N CYS A 228 -7.99 12.15 11.76
CA CYS A 228 -7.51 10.89 12.36
C CYS A 228 -8.10 10.67 13.76
N ASN A 229 -8.15 11.71 14.58
CA ASN A 229 -8.67 11.64 15.95
C ASN A 229 -10.19 11.39 16.00
N ARG A 230 -10.96 11.83 14.99
CA ARG A 230 -12.41 11.61 14.93
C ARG A 230 -12.78 10.16 14.60
N ALA A 231 -12.01 9.48 13.77
CA ALA A 231 -12.26 8.09 13.41
C ALA A 231 -12.02 7.14 14.60
N LEU A 232 -11.01 7.38 15.40
CA LEU A 232 -10.70 6.60 16.60
C LEU A 232 -11.79 6.75 17.69
N SER A 233 -12.38 7.94 17.86
CA SER A 233 -13.45 8.19 18.81
C SER A 233 -14.78 7.50 18.46
N HIS A 234 -15.03 7.23 17.17
CA HIS A 234 -16.23 6.49 16.71
C HIS A 234 -16.06 4.97 16.82
N SER A 235 -14.83 4.46 16.73
CA SER A 235 -14.51 3.05 16.93
C SER A 235 -14.62 2.65 18.40
N ALA A 236 -14.13 3.49 19.32
CA ALA A 236 -14.22 3.25 20.76
C ALA A 236 -15.66 3.21 21.29
N LYS A 237 -16.57 4.03 20.74
CA LYS A 237 -17.99 4.06 21.15
C LYS A 237 -18.82 2.86 20.67
N ARG A 238 -18.33 2.05 19.72
CA ARG A 238 -19.02 0.84 19.28
C ARG A 238 -18.73 -0.39 20.13
N THR A 239 -17.67 -0.38 20.92
CA THR A 239 -17.30 -1.50 21.80
C THR A 239 -18.00 -1.45 23.16
N ASP A 240 -18.48 -0.27 23.60
CA ASP A 240 -19.12 -0.11 24.91
C ASP A 240 -20.66 -0.25 24.90
N GLY A 241 -21.23 -0.61 23.75
CA GLY A 241 -22.71 -0.70 23.57
C GLY A 241 -23.27 -2.12 23.50
N GLN A 242 -22.51 -3.17 23.80
CA GLN A 242 -22.98 -4.55 23.91
C GLN A 242 -22.46 -5.17 25.21
N GLY A 243 -23.10 -4.79 26.28
CA GLY A 243 -23.07 -5.44 27.58
C GLY A 243 -24.46 -5.89 27.95
#